data_0d78fd4c5a26f590ca340b0e0153f5f3
#
_entry.id   0d78fd4c5a26f590ca340b0e0153f5f3
#
_cell.length_a   1.000
_cell.length_b   1.000
_cell.length_c   1.000
_cell.angle_alpha   90.00
_cell.angle_beta   90.00
_cell.angle_gamma   90.00
#
_symmetry.space_group_name_H-M   'P 1'
#
loop_
_entity.id
_entity.type
_entity.pdbx_description
1 polymer ?
#
loop_
_entity_poly.entity_id
_entity_poly.type
_entity_poly.pdbx_seq_one_letter_code
_entity_poly.pdbx_strand_id
1 'polypeptide(L)'
;MCIRDRFWVIDLLIDNLNLELKRSHKSTLAVEGFLADFGIVVAKPRTYVNLSGESAAYLISRYSISSEKLLVVYDDIHIKVGNIKLRASGSAGGHNGVRSIINCLGTQEFPRLRIGVGIPEDREDQIGHVLGVPPREEKEAILRSVDDAVECIETLLLENIAVAMNRFN
;
A
#
# COMPACT_ATOMS: atom_id res chain seq x y z
N MET A 1 -15.72 1.03 1.53
CA MET A 1 -14.51 1.18 0.70
C MET A 1 -13.57 2.08 1.45
N CYS A 2 -12.47 1.55 1.96
CA CYS A 2 -11.44 2.33 2.65
C CYS A 2 -10.77 3.25 1.62
N ILE A 3 -11.01 4.56 1.71
CA ILE A 3 -10.65 5.48 0.61
C ILE A 3 -9.43 6.34 0.98
N ARG A 4 -8.88 6.23 2.22
CA ARG A 4 -8.14 7.33 2.74
C ARG A 4 -6.70 7.46 2.25
N ASP A 5 -5.76 6.78 2.73
CA ASP A 5 -4.38 7.28 2.60
C ASP A 5 -3.49 6.42 1.69
N ARG A 6 -3.78 5.13 1.59
CA ARG A 6 -3.03 4.19 0.75
C ARG A 6 -3.18 4.44 -0.75
N PHE A 7 -4.32 4.98 -1.18
CA PHE A 7 -4.50 5.31 -2.59
C PHE A 7 -3.81 6.61 -2.97
N TRP A 8 -3.60 7.54 -2.04
CA TRP A 8 -2.85 8.77 -2.31
C TRP A 8 -1.40 8.47 -2.70
N VAL A 9 -0.73 7.50 -2.05
CA VAL A 9 0.60 7.04 -2.49
C VAL A 9 0.55 6.53 -3.93
N ILE A 10 -0.43 5.70 -4.23
CA ILE A 10 -0.60 5.15 -5.57
C ILE A 10 -0.99 6.25 -6.57
N ASP A 11 -1.85 7.20 -6.18
CA ASP A 11 -2.24 8.32 -7.03
C ASP A 11 -1.05 9.24 -7.30
N LEU A 12 -0.27 9.61 -6.29
CA LEU A 12 0.92 10.43 -6.45
C LEU A 12 1.97 9.72 -7.33
N LEU A 13 2.18 8.43 -7.13
CA LEU A 13 3.09 7.64 -7.96
C LEU A 13 2.64 7.62 -9.42
N ILE A 14 1.35 7.45 -9.69
CA ILE A 14 0.76 7.47 -11.03
C ILE A 14 0.92 8.85 -11.67
N ASP A 15 0.63 9.91 -10.92
CA ASP A 15 0.75 11.29 -11.39
C ASP A 15 2.22 11.64 -11.71
N ASN A 16 3.16 11.29 -10.84
CA ASN A 16 4.59 11.50 -11.05
C ASN A 16 5.12 10.79 -12.31
N LEU A 17 4.56 9.62 -12.61
CA LEU A 17 4.95 8.82 -13.77
C LEU A 17 4.10 9.11 -15.03
N ASN A 18 3.15 10.04 -14.96
CA ASN A 18 2.20 10.34 -16.04
C ASN A 18 1.47 9.09 -16.56
N LEU A 19 1.04 8.22 -15.66
CA LEU A 19 0.35 6.97 -15.98
C LEU A 19 -1.17 7.11 -15.79
N GLU A 20 -1.94 6.25 -16.46
CA GLU A 20 -3.40 6.20 -16.33
C GLU A 20 -3.85 4.78 -15.97
N LEU A 21 -4.51 4.62 -14.82
CA LEU A 21 -5.09 3.34 -14.41
C LEU A 21 -6.22 2.90 -15.34
N LYS A 22 -6.13 1.66 -15.82
CA LYS A 22 -7.17 1.03 -16.64
C LYS A 22 -7.72 -0.22 -15.96
N ARG A 23 -8.92 -0.62 -16.34
CA ARG A 23 -9.51 -1.85 -15.85
C ARG A 23 -8.75 -3.05 -16.42
N SER A 24 -7.93 -3.70 -15.60
CA SER A 24 -7.17 -4.89 -15.98
C SER A 24 -7.96 -6.17 -15.73
N HIS A 25 -8.77 -6.18 -14.65
CA HIS A 25 -9.63 -7.31 -14.26
C HIS A 25 -10.88 -6.81 -13.54
N LYS A 26 -11.89 -7.70 -13.31
CA LYS A 26 -13.08 -7.35 -12.50
C LYS A 26 -12.72 -6.87 -11.08
N SER A 27 -11.65 -7.40 -10.50
CA SER A 27 -11.15 -7.09 -9.16
C SER A 27 -10.06 -6.02 -9.11
N THR A 28 -9.51 -5.55 -10.26
CA THR A 28 -8.26 -4.78 -10.30
C THR A 28 -8.27 -3.68 -11.36
N LEU A 29 -7.88 -2.46 -10.96
CA LEU A 29 -7.33 -1.46 -11.87
C LEU A 29 -5.81 -1.61 -11.87
N ALA A 30 -5.17 -1.53 -13.03
CA ALA A 30 -3.71 -1.58 -13.12
C ALA A 30 -3.20 -0.77 -14.30
N VAL A 31 -1.95 -0.34 -14.21
CA VAL A 31 -1.18 0.28 -15.28
C VAL A 31 0.26 -0.20 -15.23
N GLU A 32 0.83 -0.47 -16.38
CA GLU A 32 2.25 -0.78 -16.55
C GLU A 32 3.00 0.51 -16.83
N GLY A 33 4.20 0.63 -16.28
CA GLY A 33 5.07 1.78 -16.46
C GLY A 33 6.50 1.47 -16.09
N PHE A 34 7.32 2.50 -16.06
CA PHE A 34 8.71 2.41 -15.64
C PHE A 34 8.98 3.42 -14.53
N LEU A 35 9.73 2.98 -13.52
CA LEU A 35 10.30 3.85 -12.51
C LEU A 35 11.83 3.67 -12.60
N ALA A 36 12.53 4.73 -13.01
CA ALA A 36 13.89 4.62 -13.53
C ALA A 36 13.97 3.55 -14.64
N ASP A 37 14.85 2.57 -14.52
CA ASP A 37 15.02 1.47 -15.48
C ASP A 37 14.18 0.22 -15.13
N PHE A 38 13.36 0.27 -14.09
CA PHE A 38 12.56 -0.87 -13.64
C PHE A 38 11.16 -0.83 -14.22
N GLY A 39 10.75 -1.91 -14.89
CA GLY A 39 9.36 -2.14 -15.26
C GLY A 39 8.51 -2.39 -14.01
N ILE A 40 7.48 -1.58 -13.80
CA ILE A 40 6.58 -1.68 -12.66
C ILE A 40 5.13 -1.85 -13.10
N VAL A 41 4.33 -2.44 -12.23
CA VAL A 41 2.87 -2.47 -12.34
C VAL A 41 2.29 -1.79 -11.11
N VAL A 42 1.60 -0.70 -11.33
CA VAL A 42 0.86 0.01 -10.28
C VAL A 42 -0.59 -0.44 -10.32
N ALA A 43 -1.14 -0.86 -9.18
CA ALA A 43 -2.48 -1.42 -9.14
C ALA A 43 -3.30 -0.97 -7.93
N LYS A 44 -4.63 -0.86 -8.13
CA LYS A 44 -5.62 -0.64 -7.08
C LYS A 44 -6.65 -1.76 -7.09
N PRO A 45 -6.91 -2.44 -5.95
CA PRO A 45 -8.05 -3.33 -5.83
C PRO A 45 -9.38 -2.58 -6.04
N ARG A 46 -10.32 -3.23 -6.73
CA ARG A 46 -11.71 -2.76 -6.90
C ARG A 46 -12.69 -3.50 -5.98
N THR A 47 -12.18 -4.44 -5.22
CA THR A 47 -12.95 -5.23 -4.25
C THR A 47 -13.07 -4.50 -2.92
N TYR A 48 -13.95 -4.99 -2.05
CA TYR A 48 -13.88 -4.65 -0.63
C TYR A 48 -12.53 -5.05 -0.06
N VAL A 49 -12.10 -4.36 1.01
CA VAL A 49 -10.77 -4.58 1.61
C VAL A 49 -10.53 -6.04 2.01
N ASN A 50 -11.55 -6.72 2.52
CA ASN A 50 -11.48 -8.13 2.92
C ASN A 50 -11.40 -9.12 1.74
N LEU A 51 -11.47 -8.63 0.50
CA LEU A 51 -11.32 -9.40 -0.75
C LEU A 51 -10.09 -8.96 -1.57
N SER A 52 -9.18 -8.15 -0.99
CA SER A 52 -7.98 -7.65 -1.69
C SER A 52 -7.05 -8.76 -2.19
N GLY A 53 -7.14 -9.95 -1.61
CA GLY A 53 -6.38 -11.13 -2.05
C GLY A 53 -6.70 -11.57 -3.49
N GLU A 54 -7.93 -11.35 -3.98
CA GLU A 54 -8.29 -11.64 -5.37
C GLU A 54 -7.47 -10.81 -6.36
N SER A 55 -7.25 -9.53 -6.03
CA SER A 55 -6.45 -8.62 -6.84
C SER A 55 -4.96 -9.03 -6.80
N ALA A 56 -4.43 -9.36 -5.62
CA ALA A 56 -3.05 -9.79 -5.46
C ALA A 56 -2.76 -11.09 -6.22
N ALA A 57 -3.63 -12.10 -6.08
CA ALA A 57 -3.51 -13.38 -6.80
C ALA A 57 -3.58 -13.19 -8.32
N TYR A 58 -4.50 -12.33 -8.80
CA TYR A 58 -4.58 -11.99 -10.21
C TYR A 58 -3.27 -11.38 -10.73
N LEU A 59 -2.70 -10.39 -10.02
CA LEU A 59 -1.47 -9.71 -10.42
C LEU A 59 -0.27 -10.68 -10.46
N ILE A 60 -0.09 -11.49 -9.43
CA ILE A 60 0.97 -12.51 -9.39
C ILE A 60 0.87 -13.48 -10.57
N SER A 61 -0.34 -13.98 -10.83
CA SER A 61 -0.60 -14.89 -11.95
C SER A 61 -0.40 -14.21 -13.31
N ARG A 62 -0.92 -12.99 -13.48
CA ARG A 62 -0.89 -12.24 -14.74
C ARG A 62 0.52 -11.90 -15.20
N TYR A 63 1.38 -11.53 -14.24
CA TYR A 63 2.75 -11.08 -14.51
C TYR A 63 3.81 -12.15 -14.19
N SER A 64 3.39 -13.33 -13.75
CA SER A 64 4.27 -14.46 -13.43
C SER A 64 5.40 -14.06 -12.46
N ILE A 65 5.08 -13.25 -11.44
CA ILE A 65 6.02 -12.79 -10.43
C ILE A 65 5.90 -13.61 -9.13
N SER A 66 6.96 -13.63 -8.33
CA SER A 66 6.90 -14.16 -6.95
C SER A 66 6.25 -13.17 -6.00
N SER A 67 5.76 -13.66 -4.85
CA SER A 67 5.18 -12.80 -3.80
C SER A 67 6.16 -11.75 -3.28
N GLU A 68 7.45 -12.04 -3.27
CA GLU A 68 8.51 -11.11 -2.86
C GLU A 68 8.60 -9.85 -3.72
N LYS A 69 8.08 -9.90 -4.96
CA LYS A 69 7.99 -8.77 -5.88
C LYS A 69 6.67 -8.01 -5.80
N LEU A 70 5.77 -8.40 -4.91
CA LEU A 70 4.50 -7.74 -4.66
C LEU A 70 4.60 -6.81 -3.45
N LEU A 71 4.83 -5.51 -3.65
CA LEU A 71 4.73 -4.53 -2.57
C LEU A 71 3.26 -4.20 -2.28
N VAL A 72 2.82 -4.43 -1.04
CA VAL A 72 1.48 -4.08 -0.57
C VAL A 72 1.54 -2.80 0.26
N VAL A 73 0.83 -1.75 -0.17
CA VAL A 73 0.72 -0.48 0.55
C VAL A 73 -0.64 -0.40 1.24
N TYR A 74 -0.66 -0.10 2.54
CA TYR A 74 -1.89 0.00 3.32
C TYR A 74 -1.78 0.91 4.55
N ASP A 75 -2.93 1.40 5.01
CA ASP A 75 -3.09 2.21 6.22
C ASP A 75 -2.98 1.33 7.49
N ASP A 76 -2.34 1.86 8.53
CA ASP A 76 -2.14 1.15 9.78
C ASP A 76 -2.37 2.05 11.00
N ILE A 77 -3.37 1.67 11.82
CA ILE A 77 -3.73 2.39 13.03
C ILE A 77 -2.67 2.31 14.14
N HIS A 78 -1.79 1.30 14.11
CA HIS A 78 -0.73 1.12 15.12
C HIS A 78 0.52 1.94 14.84
N ILE A 79 0.55 2.70 13.75
CA ILE A 79 1.61 3.63 13.41
C ILE A 79 1.07 5.06 13.57
N LYS A 80 1.88 5.93 14.16
CA LYS A 80 1.50 7.35 14.35
C LYS A 80 1.28 8.02 12.99
N VAL A 81 0.32 8.96 12.95
CA VAL A 81 0.09 9.80 11.79
C VAL A 81 1.38 10.47 11.35
N GLY A 82 1.65 10.50 10.05
CA GLY A 82 2.84 11.08 9.47
C GLY A 82 4.07 10.16 9.43
N ASN A 83 3.97 8.92 9.94
CA ASN A 83 5.06 7.95 9.88
C ASN A 83 4.71 6.80 8.92
N ILE A 84 5.73 6.25 8.29
CA ILE A 84 5.62 5.04 7.48
C ILE A 84 6.46 3.91 8.06
N LYS A 85 6.21 2.68 7.62
CA LYS A 85 6.99 1.53 8.05
C LYS A 85 7.05 0.46 6.97
N LEU A 86 8.24 0.20 6.44
CA LEU A 86 8.50 -0.87 5.46
C LEU A 86 8.88 -2.17 6.19
N ARG A 87 8.35 -3.29 5.72
CA ARG A 87 8.69 -4.65 6.19
C ARG A 87 8.80 -5.61 5.00
N ALA A 88 9.76 -6.52 5.07
CA ALA A 88 9.93 -7.56 4.04
C ALA A 88 8.83 -8.62 4.08
N SER A 89 8.33 -8.91 5.29
CA SER A 89 7.29 -9.94 5.51
C SER A 89 6.57 -9.70 6.84
N GLY A 90 5.60 -10.54 7.19
CA GLY A 90 4.95 -10.51 8.51
C GLY A 90 3.48 -10.91 8.50
N SER A 91 2.88 -11.00 9.68
CA SER A 91 1.46 -11.33 9.88
C SER A 91 0.51 -10.22 9.40
N ALA A 92 -0.77 -10.49 9.40
CA ALA A 92 -1.81 -9.53 9.03
C ALA A 92 -1.98 -8.37 10.04
N GLY A 93 -1.54 -8.53 11.29
CA GLY A 93 -1.65 -7.49 12.33
C GLY A 93 -3.07 -6.96 12.55
N GLY A 94 -4.09 -7.78 12.32
CA GLY A 94 -5.51 -7.38 12.39
C GLY A 94 -6.07 -6.78 11.10
N HIS A 95 -5.23 -6.38 10.12
CA HIS A 95 -5.70 -5.74 8.88
C HIS A 95 -6.37 -6.76 7.94
N ASN A 96 -7.67 -6.59 7.67
CA ASN A 96 -8.48 -7.55 6.90
C ASN A 96 -8.00 -7.71 5.44
N GLY A 97 -7.52 -6.66 4.81
CA GLY A 97 -6.96 -6.72 3.45
C GLY A 97 -5.69 -7.56 3.38
N VAL A 98 -4.76 -7.37 4.33
CA VAL A 98 -3.52 -8.15 4.40
C VAL A 98 -3.84 -9.62 4.71
N ARG A 99 -4.81 -9.89 5.60
CA ARG A 99 -5.29 -11.25 5.88
C ARG A 99 -5.84 -11.92 4.61
N SER A 100 -6.62 -11.21 3.83
CA SER A 100 -7.14 -11.70 2.55
C SER A 100 -6.01 -12.04 1.57
N ILE A 101 -4.99 -11.19 1.47
CA ILE A 101 -3.83 -11.43 0.61
C ILE A 101 -3.07 -12.68 1.07
N ILE A 102 -2.77 -12.80 2.37
CA ILE A 102 -2.10 -13.97 2.94
C ILE A 102 -2.87 -15.25 2.62
N ASN A 103 -4.19 -15.24 2.81
CA ASN A 103 -5.03 -16.41 2.55
C ASN A 103 -5.04 -16.81 1.07
N CYS A 104 -5.09 -15.84 0.14
CA CYS A 104 -5.10 -16.12 -1.30
C CYS A 104 -3.74 -16.56 -1.83
N LEU A 105 -2.64 -16.00 -1.29
CA LEU A 105 -1.28 -16.32 -1.74
C LEU A 105 -0.67 -17.53 -1.01
N GLY A 106 -1.21 -17.91 0.16
CA GLY A 106 -0.68 -18.97 1.00
C GLY A 106 0.67 -18.64 1.66
N THR A 107 1.08 -17.37 1.67
CA THR A 107 2.38 -16.92 2.21
C THR A 107 2.29 -15.55 2.87
N GLN A 108 3.21 -15.28 3.79
CA GLN A 108 3.43 -13.97 4.40
C GLN A 108 4.67 -13.26 3.84
N GLU A 109 5.38 -13.89 2.92
CA GLU A 109 6.62 -13.42 2.34
C GLU A 109 6.34 -12.50 1.14
N PHE A 110 5.92 -11.26 1.46
CA PHE A 110 5.79 -10.16 0.52
C PHE A 110 6.07 -8.83 1.23
N PRO A 111 6.78 -7.90 0.57
CA PRO A 111 7.03 -6.56 1.10
C PRO A 111 5.74 -5.79 1.38
N ARG A 112 5.75 -5.01 2.45
CA ARG A 112 4.62 -4.18 2.86
C ARG A 112 5.06 -2.82 3.35
N LEU A 113 4.47 -1.78 2.81
CA LEU A 113 4.62 -0.41 3.25
C LEU A 113 3.36 -0.01 4.02
N ARG A 114 3.53 0.28 5.29
CA ARG A 114 2.46 0.64 6.22
C ARG A 114 2.49 2.15 6.43
N ILE A 115 1.35 2.80 6.26
CA ILE A 115 1.18 4.24 6.42
C ILE A 115 0.41 4.50 7.70
N GLY A 116 0.97 5.28 8.60
CA GLY A 116 0.38 5.56 9.89
C GLY A 116 -0.81 6.51 9.77
N VAL A 117 -1.95 6.05 10.27
CA VAL A 117 -3.19 6.84 10.40
C VAL A 117 -3.58 7.07 11.86
N GLY A 118 -2.76 6.57 12.81
CA GLY A 118 -2.97 6.73 14.24
C GLY A 118 -4.15 5.92 14.79
N ILE A 119 -4.20 5.84 16.10
CA ILE A 119 -5.30 5.18 16.84
C ILE A 119 -6.42 6.23 17.00
N PRO A 120 -7.67 5.91 16.66
CA PRO A 120 -8.80 6.79 16.93
C PRO A 120 -8.94 7.06 18.42
N GLU A 121 -9.35 8.27 18.79
CA GLU A 121 -9.64 8.65 20.18
C GLU A 121 -10.75 7.76 20.76
N ASP A 122 -11.74 7.45 19.95
CA ASP A 122 -12.78 6.48 20.27
C ASP A 122 -12.47 5.11 19.64
N ARG A 123 -12.16 4.14 20.51
CA ARG A 123 -11.82 2.77 20.08
C ARG A 123 -12.98 2.03 19.41
N GLU A 124 -14.23 2.48 19.63
CA GLU A 124 -15.40 1.86 19.02
C GLU A 124 -15.61 2.30 17.56
N ASP A 125 -15.03 3.43 17.15
CA ASP A 125 -15.15 3.95 15.77
C ASP A 125 -13.86 3.83 14.93
N GLN A 126 -13.16 2.71 15.02
CA GLN A 126 -11.99 2.45 14.15
C GLN A 126 -12.34 2.51 12.65
N ILE A 127 -13.54 2.08 12.29
CA ILE A 127 -14.01 2.09 10.89
C ILE A 127 -14.29 3.53 10.44
N GLY A 128 -14.96 4.32 11.24
CA GLY A 128 -15.24 5.73 10.96
C GLY A 128 -13.97 6.57 10.90
N HIS A 129 -13.01 6.33 11.77
CA HIS A 129 -11.70 6.98 11.77
C HIS A 129 -10.95 6.71 10.46
N VAL A 130 -10.84 5.46 10.04
CA VAL A 130 -10.17 5.07 8.78
C VAL A 130 -10.94 5.55 7.53
N LEU A 131 -12.24 5.75 7.61
CA LEU A 131 -13.09 6.20 6.50
C LEU A 131 -13.39 7.71 6.52
N GLY A 132 -13.16 8.40 7.63
CA GLY A 132 -13.47 9.81 7.81
C GLY A 132 -12.46 10.77 7.15
N VAL A 133 -12.72 12.08 7.15
CA VAL A 133 -11.77 13.11 6.70
C VAL A 133 -10.81 13.46 7.83
N PRO A 134 -9.47 13.43 7.68
CA PRO A 134 -8.53 13.79 8.73
C PRO A 134 -8.73 15.24 9.19
N PRO A 135 -8.51 15.53 10.47
CA PRO A 135 -8.35 16.88 10.93
C PRO A 135 -7.30 17.65 10.11
N ARG A 136 -7.47 18.97 9.99
CA ARG A 136 -6.57 19.78 9.16
C ARG A 136 -5.09 19.65 9.56
N GLU A 137 -4.82 19.53 10.84
CA GLU A 137 -3.48 19.37 11.40
C GLU A 137 -2.82 18.04 11.01
N GLU A 138 -3.61 16.95 10.94
CA GLU A 138 -3.14 15.64 10.51
C GLU A 138 -2.94 15.56 9.00
N LYS A 139 -3.70 16.34 8.22
CA LYS A 139 -3.64 16.31 6.76
C LYS A 139 -2.23 16.61 6.23
N GLU A 140 -1.54 17.59 6.79
CA GLU A 140 -0.17 17.92 6.38
C GLU A 140 0.82 16.80 6.73
N ALA A 141 0.64 16.15 7.89
CA ALA A 141 1.47 15.03 8.29
C ALA A 141 1.25 13.81 7.38
N ILE A 142 -0.01 13.55 7.01
CA ILE A 142 -0.37 12.49 6.06
C ILE A 142 0.24 12.77 4.68
N LEU A 143 0.14 13.98 4.17
CA LEU A 143 0.73 14.34 2.87
C LEU A 143 2.24 14.12 2.88
N ARG A 144 2.96 14.51 3.93
CA ARG A 144 4.38 14.21 4.06
C ARG A 144 4.66 12.70 4.07
N SER A 145 3.85 11.91 4.78
CA SER A 145 4.02 10.45 4.77
C SER A 145 3.75 9.81 3.40
N VAL A 146 2.93 10.45 2.56
CA VAL A 146 2.73 10.01 1.17
C VAL A 146 3.98 10.29 0.33
N ASP A 147 4.60 11.46 0.47
CA ASP A 147 5.87 11.79 -0.19
C ASP A 147 6.98 10.84 0.26
N ASP A 148 7.13 10.62 1.59
CA ASP A 148 8.08 9.67 2.15
C ASP A 148 7.84 8.24 1.65
N ALA A 149 6.59 7.84 1.46
CA ALA A 149 6.23 6.52 0.94
C ALA A 149 6.65 6.35 -0.53
N VAL A 150 6.50 7.37 -1.36
CA VAL A 150 6.98 7.35 -2.76
C VAL A 150 8.50 7.26 -2.79
N GLU A 151 9.22 8.07 -2.00
CA GLU A 151 10.68 8.01 -1.91
C GLU A 151 11.18 6.65 -1.37
N CYS A 152 10.43 6.06 -0.42
CA CYS A 152 10.69 4.71 0.08
C CYS A 152 10.56 3.64 -1.01
N ILE A 153 9.54 3.74 -1.87
CA ILE A 153 9.34 2.83 -3.01
C ILE A 153 10.48 2.99 -4.02
N GLU A 154 10.87 4.21 -4.34
CA GLU A 154 12.00 4.49 -5.22
C GLU A 154 13.31 3.90 -4.66
N THR A 155 13.60 4.12 -3.37
CA THR A 155 14.78 3.56 -2.70
C THR A 155 14.75 2.03 -2.70
N LEU A 156 13.58 1.42 -2.46
CA LEU A 156 13.40 -0.03 -2.52
C LEU A 156 13.77 -0.61 -3.90
N LEU A 157 13.37 0.07 -4.97
CA LEU A 157 13.61 -0.38 -6.35
C LEU A 157 15.06 -0.12 -6.81
N LEU A 158 15.61 1.06 -6.48
CA LEU A 158 16.94 1.47 -6.93
C LEU A 158 18.07 0.82 -6.12
N GLU A 159 17.83 0.53 -4.86
CA GLU A 159 18.85 -0.03 -3.98
C GLU A 159 18.43 -1.44 -3.50
N ASN A 160 17.73 -1.54 -2.38
CA ASN A 160 17.14 -2.78 -1.88
C ASN A 160 16.26 -2.51 -0.64
N ILE A 161 15.55 -3.55 -0.19
CA ILE A 161 14.63 -3.44 0.95
C ILE A 161 15.34 -3.11 2.27
N ALA A 162 16.57 -3.57 2.48
CA ALA A 162 17.31 -3.32 3.72
C ALA A 162 17.68 -1.84 3.85
N VAL A 163 18.15 -1.22 2.76
CA VAL A 163 18.46 0.22 2.72
C VAL A 163 17.20 1.04 2.92
N ALA A 164 16.12 0.73 2.21
CA ALA A 164 14.85 1.43 2.37
C ALA A 164 14.30 1.28 3.81
N MET A 165 14.37 0.10 4.41
CA MET A 165 13.96 -0.11 5.81
C MET A 165 14.81 0.70 6.80
N ASN A 166 16.12 0.82 6.60
CA ASN A 166 17.00 1.59 7.47
C ASN A 166 16.75 3.10 7.37
N ARG A 167 16.37 3.58 6.19
CA ARG A 167 16.14 5.02 5.95
C ARG A 167 14.78 5.50 6.42
N PHE A 168 13.73 4.69 6.28
CA PHE A 168 12.33 5.13 6.47
C PHE A 168 11.59 4.49 7.66
N ASN A 169 12.21 3.64 8.49
CA ASN A 169 11.54 2.99 9.64
C ASN A 169 11.71 3.74 10.97
#